data_031f249e6e4688f543a0bef27386732e
#
_entry.id   031f249e6e4688f543a0bef27386732e
#
_cell.length_a   1.000
_cell.length_b   1.000
_cell.length_c   1.000
_cell.angle_alpha   90.00
_cell.angle_beta   90.00
_cell.angle_gamma   90.00
#
_symmetry.space_group_name_H-M   'P 1'
#
loop_
_entity.id
_entity.type
_entity.pdbx_description
1 polymer ?
#
loop_
_entity_poly.entity_id
_entity_poly.type
_entity_poly.pdbx_seq_one_letter_code
_entity_poly.pdbx_strand_id
1 'polypeptide(L)'
;MKKIIALLLTALMVLGLAACGGSNPAEPADTQAPAATAAPGGTEAAEASYMDELIAAAQAEGELIVYGSCEEEYLAVACEKFEELYGIKVQYQRLSTGEVQSKIEEENGTPSADVWFGGTTDPYNVCAAEGLLMPYEAQNASHLLSDAYRDADGNWYGIYKGILGFMVNKDELDRMGLEAPQDWADLLKPEYEGLIWTSNYNTAGTAKLVINTMIQKYGHDEGIQYLVDLDKNVHVYTKSGSGPSKNVGTGECVVGIGFLPDGITQIVDNGYGNIELIIPSSGTSYEIGATAIFKGAKHVNAAKLWIEYALSPECVNQAQDNGSYQFLVIDNAEQPAIAAEFGLDPENVMDYDFEDAKQNTTTYVEEVMNALGGGDNRFETE
;
A
#
# COMPACT_ATOMS: atom_id res chain seq x y z
N MET A 1 -53.90 10.83 -11.88
CA MET A 1 -54.56 11.78 -12.82
C MET A 1 -53.45 12.60 -13.43
N LYS A 2 -53.10 12.24 -14.69
CA LYS A 2 -53.25 13.05 -15.92
C LYS A 2 -52.37 14.32 -15.87
N LYS A 3 -51.51 14.70 -16.81
CA LYS A 3 -51.18 14.41 -18.25
C LYS A 3 -49.95 15.27 -18.53
N ILE A 4 -48.89 14.85 -19.20
CA ILE A 4 -48.63 14.74 -20.64
C ILE A 4 -48.58 16.09 -21.39
N ILE A 5 -47.55 16.18 -22.26
CA ILE A 5 -47.38 16.89 -23.55
C ILE A 5 -46.21 17.87 -23.51
N ALA A 6 -45.14 17.72 -24.18
CA ALA A 6 -44.70 17.35 -25.55
C ALA A 6 -44.31 18.58 -26.42
N LEU A 7 -43.12 18.45 -26.98
CA LEU A 7 -42.65 18.69 -28.36
C LEU A 7 -42.78 20.10 -29.01
N LEU A 8 -41.69 20.53 -29.64
CA LEU A 8 -41.51 20.83 -31.10
C LEU A 8 -40.24 21.67 -31.29
N LEU A 9 -39.27 21.13 -31.91
CA LEU A 9 -38.72 21.28 -33.29
C LEU A 9 -39.07 22.57 -34.04
N THR A 10 -38.04 23.29 -34.51
CA THR A 10 -37.96 23.77 -35.89
C THR A 10 -36.55 24.14 -36.32
N ALA A 11 -36.12 23.50 -37.40
CA ALA A 11 -34.97 23.84 -38.24
C ALA A 11 -35.37 24.91 -39.23
N LEU A 12 -34.43 25.78 -39.60
CA LEU A 12 -34.54 26.49 -40.88
C LEU A 12 -33.16 26.69 -41.51
N MET A 13 -32.99 26.03 -42.68
CA MET A 13 -31.98 26.34 -43.69
C MET A 13 -32.38 27.58 -44.47
N VAL A 14 -31.40 28.39 -44.86
CA VAL A 14 -31.51 29.19 -46.10
C VAL A 14 -30.17 29.17 -46.81
N LEU A 15 -30.23 28.61 -48.04
CA LEU A 15 -29.24 28.76 -49.12
C LEU A 15 -29.33 30.12 -49.74
N GLY A 16 -28.24 30.66 -50.27
CA GLY A 16 -28.20 31.76 -51.22
C GLY A 16 -26.92 31.67 -52.04
N LEU A 17 -27.16 31.33 -53.32
CA LEU A 17 -26.16 31.15 -54.38
C LEU A 17 -25.90 32.44 -55.17
N ALA A 18 -24.75 32.43 -55.84
CA ALA A 18 -24.38 33.00 -57.16
C ALA A 18 -23.81 34.45 -57.16
N ALA A 19 -22.90 34.85 -58.04
CA ALA A 19 -22.10 34.22 -59.09
C ALA A 19 -21.13 35.28 -59.69
N CYS A 20 -20.05 34.74 -60.31
CA CYS A 20 -19.34 35.28 -61.49
C CYS A 20 -18.45 36.52 -61.41
N GLY A 21 -17.19 36.30 -61.86
CA GLY A 21 -16.45 37.24 -62.68
C GLY A 21 -14.96 37.31 -62.47
N GLY A 22 -14.21 36.50 -63.15
CA GLY A 22 -13.08 36.58 -64.04
C GLY A 22 -11.83 37.42 -63.68
N SER A 23 -10.77 36.73 -63.84
CA SER A 23 -9.47 36.98 -64.43
C SER A 23 -8.24 36.73 -63.48
N ASN A 24 -7.48 35.69 -63.83
CA ASN A 24 -6.11 35.46 -63.43
C ASN A 24 -5.19 36.53 -64.07
N PRO A 25 -4.00 36.90 -63.55
CA PRO A 25 -2.92 35.95 -63.35
C PRO A 25 -1.94 36.31 -62.20
N ALA A 26 -1.02 35.36 -62.00
CA ALA A 26 0.31 35.43 -61.39
C ALA A 26 0.43 34.97 -59.92
N GLU A 27 0.96 33.76 -59.78
CA GLU A 27 1.73 33.28 -58.66
C GLU A 27 2.86 34.25 -58.27
N PRO A 28 3.16 34.39 -56.98
CA PRO A 28 4.48 33.96 -56.54
C PRO A 28 4.49 33.21 -55.19
N ALA A 29 5.33 32.16 -55.23
CA ALA A 29 6.21 31.66 -54.16
C ALA A 29 5.60 31.33 -52.81
N ASP A 30 5.53 30.04 -52.61
CA ASP A 30 5.60 29.24 -51.38
C ASP A 30 6.58 29.85 -50.36
N THR A 31 6.03 30.32 -49.26
CA THR A 31 6.78 30.47 -48.02
C THR A 31 6.18 29.56 -46.99
N GLN A 32 6.63 28.29 -46.95
CA GLN A 32 6.44 27.39 -45.83
C GLN A 32 6.95 28.07 -44.56
N ALA A 33 6.05 28.35 -43.64
CA ALA A 33 6.39 28.59 -42.24
C ALA A 33 7.08 27.34 -41.70
N PRO A 34 8.20 27.44 -40.97
CA PRO A 34 8.78 26.26 -40.35
C PRO A 34 7.82 25.69 -39.32
N ALA A 35 7.51 24.41 -39.46
CA ALA A 35 6.92 23.62 -38.39
C ALA A 35 7.84 23.77 -37.15
N ALA A 36 7.28 24.33 -36.10
CA ALA A 36 7.94 24.30 -34.81
C ALA A 36 8.04 22.84 -34.37
N THR A 37 9.23 22.27 -34.58
CA THR A 37 9.62 21.02 -33.92
C THR A 37 9.72 21.37 -32.44
N ALA A 38 8.77 20.93 -31.64
CA ALA A 38 8.89 20.91 -30.19
C ALA A 38 10.17 20.09 -29.87
N ALA A 39 11.16 20.75 -29.34
CA ALA A 39 12.37 20.10 -28.88
C ALA A 39 12.02 19.26 -27.63
N PRO A 40 12.48 17.99 -27.54
CA PRO A 40 12.28 17.14 -26.35
C PRO A 40 13.15 17.54 -25.15
N GLY A 41 13.68 18.72 -25.07
CA GLY A 41 14.59 19.15 -24.02
C GLY A 41 13.98 20.10 -22.98
N GLY A 42 12.68 20.44 -23.10
CA GLY A 42 12.06 21.41 -22.19
C GLY A 42 11.59 20.82 -20.86
N THR A 43 11.13 19.59 -20.87
CA THR A 43 10.57 18.91 -19.67
C THR A 43 11.68 18.41 -18.74
N GLU A 44 12.66 17.71 -19.25
CA GLU A 44 13.80 17.22 -18.45
C GLU A 44 14.59 18.35 -17.76
N ALA A 45 14.81 19.48 -18.45
CA ALA A 45 15.53 20.62 -17.86
C ALA A 45 14.69 21.32 -16.76
N ALA A 46 13.36 21.32 -16.89
CA ALA A 46 12.47 21.90 -15.89
C ALA A 46 12.34 20.98 -14.65
N GLU A 47 12.30 19.67 -14.85
CA GLU A 47 12.28 18.65 -13.78
C GLU A 47 13.60 18.64 -12.99
N ALA A 48 14.75 18.67 -13.66
CA ALA A 48 16.05 18.79 -13.01
C ALA A 48 16.15 20.08 -12.17
N SER A 49 15.65 21.21 -12.69
CA SER A 49 15.63 22.49 -11.95
C SER A 49 14.73 22.42 -10.72
N TYR A 50 13.57 21.75 -10.78
CA TYR A 50 12.67 21.56 -9.64
C TYR A 50 13.32 20.72 -8.54
N MET A 51 13.96 19.59 -8.90
CA MET A 51 14.63 18.72 -7.94
C MET A 51 15.80 19.42 -7.26
N ASP A 52 16.62 20.19 -7.99
CA ASP A 52 17.72 20.96 -7.40
C ASP A 52 17.22 22.01 -6.39
N GLU A 53 16.12 22.69 -6.70
CA GLU A 53 15.47 23.65 -5.81
C GLU A 53 14.87 22.96 -4.57
N LEU A 54 14.21 21.80 -4.75
CA LEU A 54 13.63 21.02 -3.67
C LEU A 54 14.72 20.50 -2.72
N ILE A 55 15.83 19.96 -3.26
CA ILE A 55 16.96 19.49 -2.47
C ILE A 55 17.54 20.64 -1.64
N ALA A 56 17.78 21.80 -2.25
CA ALA A 56 18.34 22.95 -1.54
C ALA A 56 17.39 23.45 -0.42
N ALA A 57 16.08 23.47 -0.68
CA ALA A 57 15.07 23.86 0.31
C ALA A 57 14.97 22.85 1.47
N ALA A 58 15.01 21.55 1.16
CA ALA A 58 15.00 20.48 2.15
C ALA A 58 16.28 20.50 3.02
N GLN A 59 17.43 20.71 2.41
CA GLN A 59 18.71 20.88 3.13
C GLN A 59 18.70 22.09 4.07
N ALA A 60 17.99 23.16 3.70
CA ALA A 60 17.83 24.33 4.57
C ALA A 60 16.94 24.04 5.78
N GLU A 61 15.98 23.09 5.71
CA GLU A 61 15.21 22.58 6.84
C GLU A 61 16.08 21.67 7.73
N GLY A 62 16.95 20.85 7.14
CA GLY A 62 18.04 20.12 7.79
C GLY A 62 17.63 18.89 8.61
N GLU A 63 16.34 18.59 8.74
CA GLU A 63 15.80 17.47 9.52
C GLU A 63 14.56 16.87 8.84
N LEU A 64 14.34 15.57 9.08
CA LEU A 64 13.14 14.83 8.72
C LEU A 64 12.78 13.86 9.83
N ILE A 65 11.50 13.72 10.15
CA ILE A 65 11.00 12.75 11.13
C ILE A 65 10.04 11.79 10.45
N VAL A 66 10.32 10.48 10.56
CA VAL A 66 9.61 9.41 9.85
C VAL A 66 8.88 8.51 10.86
N TYR A 67 7.58 8.28 10.67
CA TYR A 67 6.89 7.13 11.24
C TYR A 67 6.91 6.00 10.22
N GLY A 68 7.49 4.84 10.59
CA GLY A 68 7.62 3.69 9.72
C GLY A 68 6.75 2.53 10.14
N SER A 69 6.17 1.81 9.19
CA SER A 69 5.30 0.65 9.44
C SER A 69 5.71 -0.60 8.67
N CYS A 70 6.87 -0.57 8.00
CA CYS A 70 7.53 -1.74 7.40
C CYS A 70 8.48 -2.44 8.38
N GLU A 71 9.27 -3.39 7.89
CA GLU A 71 10.34 -4.03 8.64
C GLU A 71 11.34 -2.98 9.12
N GLU A 72 11.82 -3.16 10.38
CA GLU A 72 12.66 -2.16 11.03
C GLU A 72 14.01 -2.00 10.32
N GLU A 73 14.56 -3.11 9.81
CA GLU A 73 15.82 -3.14 9.08
C GLU A 73 15.72 -2.34 7.78
N TYR A 74 14.64 -2.54 7.01
CA TYR A 74 14.40 -1.76 5.80
C TYR A 74 14.14 -0.28 6.10
N LEU A 75 13.34 0.02 7.12
CA LEU A 75 13.09 1.40 7.56
C LEU A 75 14.41 2.12 7.91
N ALA A 76 15.27 1.45 8.68
CA ALA A 76 16.55 2.00 9.10
C ALA A 76 17.42 2.37 7.90
N VAL A 77 17.63 1.43 6.97
CA VAL A 77 18.51 1.68 5.81
C VAL A 77 17.91 2.67 4.83
N ALA A 78 16.58 2.74 4.68
CA ALA A 78 15.93 3.76 3.88
C ALA A 78 16.19 5.17 4.45
N CYS A 79 16.10 5.31 5.78
CA CYS A 79 16.42 6.57 6.47
C CYS A 79 17.91 6.92 6.36
N GLU A 80 18.81 5.97 6.59
CA GLU A 80 20.25 6.16 6.47
C GLU A 80 20.66 6.56 5.05
N LYS A 81 20.06 5.93 4.05
CA LYS A 81 20.35 6.24 2.63
C LYS A 81 19.87 7.63 2.23
N PHE A 82 18.71 8.06 2.70
CA PHE A 82 18.24 9.43 2.51
C PHE A 82 19.20 10.45 3.15
N GLU A 83 19.63 10.19 4.37
CA GLU A 83 20.62 11.04 5.06
C GLU A 83 21.97 11.09 4.30
N GLU A 84 22.44 9.93 3.79
CA GLU A 84 23.66 9.85 2.95
C GLU A 84 23.55 10.68 1.67
N LEU A 85 22.42 10.57 0.95
CA LEU A 85 22.24 11.22 -0.35
C LEU A 85 22.06 12.73 -0.24
N TYR A 86 21.34 13.19 0.78
CA TYR A 86 20.90 14.59 0.83
C TYR A 86 21.53 15.39 1.99
N GLY A 87 22.21 14.74 2.93
CA GLY A 87 22.83 15.42 4.08
C GLY A 87 21.79 16.00 5.06
N ILE A 88 20.56 15.47 5.05
CA ILE A 88 19.45 15.86 5.92
C ILE A 88 19.36 14.83 7.05
N LYS A 89 19.37 15.27 8.31
CA LYS A 89 19.30 14.36 9.45
C LYS A 89 17.92 13.70 9.53
N VAL A 90 17.89 12.37 9.65
CA VAL A 90 16.63 11.61 9.78
C VAL A 90 16.48 11.02 11.17
N GLN A 91 15.30 11.22 11.77
CA GLN A 91 14.85 10.50 12.96
C GLN A 91 13.66 9.63 12.58
N TYR A 92 13.62 8.41 13.06
CA TYR A 92 12.48 7.55 12.79
C TYR A 92 11.97 6.83 14.04
N GLN A 93 10.70 6.45 13.99
CA GLN A 93 10.07 5.56 14.96
C GLN A 93 9.28 4.49 14.20
N ARG A 94 9.55 3.22 14.53
CA ARG A 94 8.78 2.09 14.00
C ARG A 94 7.51 1.89 14.83
N LEU A 95 6.36 1.91 14.16
CA LEU A 95 5.02 1.69 14.71
C LEU A 95 4.25 0.77 13.75
N SER A 96 3.25 0.04 14.23
CA SER A 96 2.30 -0.64 13.32
C SER A 96 1.41 0.40 12.63
N THR A 97 0.82 0.03 11.48
CA THR A 97 0.04 0.98 10.67
C THR A 97 -1.15 1.56 11.43
N GLY A 98 -1.85 0.73 12.22
CA GLY A 98 -2.95 1.20 13.06
C GLY A 98 -2.50 2.11 14.21
N GLU A 99 -1.30 1.88 14.77
CA GLU A 99 -0.74 2.78 15.80
C GLU A 99 -0.38 4.15 15.23
N VAL A 100 0.15 4.20 14.00
CA VAL A 100 0.41 5.49 13.32
C VAL A 100 -0.89 6.23 13.09
N GLN A 101 -1.93 5.55 12.58
CA GLN A 101 -3.25 6.14 12.39
C GLN A 101 -3.76 6.76 13.70
N SER A 102 -3.86 5.98 14.78
CA SER A 102 -4.35 6.46 16.07
C SER A 102 -3.53 7.63 16.61
N LYS A 103 -2.19 7.56 16.44
CA LYS A 103 -1.30 8.62 16.89
C LYS A 103 -1.53 9.94 16.15
N ILE A 104 -1.71 9.90 14.84
CA ILE A 104 -1.97 11.10 14.02
C ILE A 104 -3.35 11.68 14.30
N GLU A 105 -4.36 10.84 14.53
CA GLU A 105 -5.69 11.27 14.97
C GLU A 105 -5.62 12.01 16.32
N GLU A 106 -4.88 11.46 17.30
CA GLU A 106 -4.66 12.09 18.60
C GLU A 106 -3.88 13.41 18.50
N GLU A 107 -2.91 13.50 17.60
CA GLU A 107 -2.09 14.69 17.36
C GLU A 107 -2.87 15.81 16.61
N ASN A 108 -4.03 15.50 16.03
CA ASN A 108 -5.03 16.41 15.49
C ASN A 108 -4.46 17.61 14.71
N GLY A 109 -3.71 17.30 13.63
CA GLY A 109 -3.15 18.30 12.72
C GLY A 109 -1.89 19.01 13.24
N THR A 110 -1.26 18.48 14.30
CA THR A 110 0.04 18.93 14.79
C THR A 110 0.98 17.71 14.91
N PRO A 111 1.32 17.05 13.80
CA PRO A 111 2.06 15.81 13.83
C PRO A 111 3.45 15.96 14.45
N SER A 112 3.88 14.92 15.16
CA SER A 112 5.25 14.84 15.68
C SER A 112 6.23 14.31 14.63
N ALA A 113 5.74 13.77 13.52
CA ALA A 113 6.53 13.35 12.36
C ALA A 113 6.11 14.11 11.09
N ASP A 114 6.95 14.03 10.06
CA ASP A 114 6.72 14.70 8.78
C ASP A 114 6.13 13.75 7.75
N VAL A 115 6.55 12.47 7.76
CA VAL A 115 6.16 11.49 6.76
C VAL A 115 5.83 10.14 7.40
N TRP A 116 5.02 9.38 6.67
CA TRP A 116 4.72 7.98 6.93
C TRP A 116 5.35 7.10 5.86
N PHE A 117 5.98 5.97 6.25
CA PHE A 117 6.66 5.08 5.33
C PHE A 117 6.34 3.60 5.62
N GLY A 118 5.82 2.89 4.62
CA GLY A 118 5.46 1.48 4.71
C GLY A 118 4.13 1.19 5.41
N GLY A 119 3.76 -0.08 5.45
CA GLY A 119 2.49 -0.57 5.99
C GLY A 119 1.34 -0.47 5.00
N THR A 120 0.18 -1.02 5.37
CA THR A 120 -0.99 -1.15 4.49
C THR A 120 -1.70 0.18 4.21
N THR A 121 -2.30 0.31 3.03
CA THR A 121 -2.98 1.55 2.59
C THR A 121 -4.32 1.82 3.26
N ASP A 122 -4.99 0.83 3.87
CA ASP A 122 -6.30 1.07 4.48
C ASP A 122 -6.28 2.19 5.54
N PRO A 123 -5.34 2.22 6.52
CA PRO A 123 -5.20 3.35 7.43
C PRO A 123 -4.79 4.67 6.76
N TYR A 124 -4.01 4.64 5.68
CA TYR A 124 -3.69 5.85 4.90
C TYR A 124 -4.96 6.46 4.29
N ASN A 125 -5.85 5.61 3.77
CA ASN A 125 -7.12 6.05 3.20
C ASN A 125 -8.02 6.72 4.25
N VAL A 126 -8.07 6.17 5.47
CA VAL A 126 -8.79 6.80 6.59
C VAL A 126 -8.20 8.18 6.90
N CYS A 127 -6.89 8.27 7.09
CA CYS A 127 -6.20 9.53 7.35
C CYS A 127 -6.37 10.55 6.20
N ALA A 128 -6.39 10.10 4.95
CA ALA A 128 -6.66 10.96 3.79
C ALA A 128 -8.09 11.51 3.81
N ALA A 129 -9.09 10.67 4.09
CA ALA A 129 -10.50 11.06 4.18
C ALA A 129 -10.75 12.06 5.32
N GLU A 130 -10.02 11.94 6.43
CA GLU A 130 -10.06 12.87 7.58
C GLU A 130 -9.23 14.14 7.34
N GLY A 131 -8.51 14.21 6.23
CA GLY A 131 -7.68 15.37 5.88
C GLY A 131 -6.44 15.51 6.78
N LEU A 132 -5.90 14.39 7.26
CA LEU A 132 -4.68 14.30 8.09
C LEU A 132 -3.40 14.12 7.25
N LEU A 133 -3.54 13.87 5.94
CA LEU A 133 -2.43 13.81 5.00
C LEU A 133 -2.35 15.08 4.14
N MET A 134 -1.18 15.38 3.64
CA MET A 134 -0.91 16.52 2.77
C MET A 134 -0.75 16.03 1.33
N PRO A 135 -1.63 16.40 0.39
CA PRO A 135 -1.47 16.09 -1.02
C PRO A 135 -0.16 16.66 -1.58
N TYR A 136 0.52 15.86 -2.37
CA TYR A 136 1.70 16.28 -3.11
C TYR A 136 1.75 15.55 -4.45
N GLU A 137 1.95 16.26 -5.55
CA GLU A 137 2.10 15.66 -6.87
C GLU A 137 3.57 15.32 -7.09
N ALA A 138 3.92 14.05 -6.85
CA ALA A 138 5.28 13.55 -6.97
C ALA A 138 5.67 13.35 -8.46
N GLN A 139 6.85 13.81 -8.86
CA GLN A 139 7.37 13.61 -10.23
C GLN A 139 7.67 12.13 -10.49
N ASN A 140 8.28 11.45 -9.50
CA ASN A 140 8.60 10.03 -9.57
C ASN A 140 7.36 9.10 -9.55
N ALA A 141 6.15 9.64 -9.30
CA ALA A 141 4.91 8.88 -9.47
C ALA A 141 4.68 8.40 -10.91
N SER A 142 5.35 9.00 -11.90
CA SER A 142 5.36 8.55 -13.30
C SER A 142 5.96 7.14 -13.48
N HIS A 143 6.74 6.65 -12.50
CA HIS A 143 7.33 5.31 -12.49
C HIS A 143 6.42 4.24 -11.85
N LEU A 144 5.26 4.60 -11.32
CA LEU A 144 4.33 3.61 -10.79
C LEU A 144 3.80 2.69 -11.90
N LEU A 145 3.81 1.38 -11.64
CA LEU A 145 3.34 0.36 -12.58
C LEU A 145 1.83 0.46 -12.88
N SER A 146 1.06 1.10 -12.01
CA SER A 146 -0.38 1.30 -12.15
C SER A 146 -0.86 2.50 -11.34
N ASP A 147 -1.92 3.17 -11.81
CA ASP A 147 -2.62 4.20 -11.04
C ASP A 147 -3.28 3.64 -9.75
N ALA A 148 -3.48 2.34 -9.65
CA ALA A 148 -3.95 1.69 -8.42
C ALA A 148 -2.94 1.78 -7.25
N TYR A 149 -1.69 2.10 -7.54
CA TYR A 149 -0.65 2.26 -6.54
C TYR A 149 -0.49 3.69 -6.03
N ARG A 150 -1.51 4.53 -6.18
CA ARG A 150 -1.55 5.87 -5.59
C ARG A 150 -2.97 6.30 -5.25
N ASP A 151 -3.08 7.21 -4.30
CA ASP A 151 -4.33 7.95 -4.10
C ASP A 151 -4.56 8.95 -5.24
N ALA A 152 -5.80 9.06 -5.73
CA ALA A 152 -6.12 9.91 -6.88
C ALA A 152 -5.85 11.40 -6.62
N ASP A 153 -5.93 11.83 -5.36
CA ASP A 153 -5.66 13.21 -4.95
C ASP A 153 -4.20 13.42 -4.49
N GLY A 154 -3.34 12.39 -4.60
CA GLY A 154 -1.92 12.46 -4.25
C GLY A 154 -1.63 12.48 -2.75
N ASN A 155 -2.53 11.94 -1.93
CA ASN A 155 -2.34 11.86 -0.48
C ASN A 155 -1.32 10.79 -0.08
N TRP A 156 -1.18 9.70 -0.86
CA TRP A 156 -0.20 8.65 -0.64
C TRP A 156 0.25 8.00 -1.96
N TYR A 157 1.39 7.35 -1.93
CA TYR A 157 2.00 6.60 -3.04
C TYR A 157 2.46 5.23 -2.58
N GLY A 158 2.16 4.20 -3.35
CA GLY A 158 2.63 2.83 -3.13
C GLY A 158 4.12 2.69 -3.39
N ILE A 159 4.78 1.89 -2.57
CA ILE A 159 6.21 1.57 -2.69
C ILE A 159 6.46 0.07 -2.88
N TYR A 160 5.56 -0.77 -2.38
CA TYR A 160 5.60 -2.22 -2.55
C TYR A 160 4.21 -2.84 -2.47
N LYS A 161 4.10 -4.14 -2.80
CA LYS A 161 2.94 -4.96 -2.50
C LYS A 161 3.34 -6.32 -1.93
N GLY A 162 2.55 -6.84 -0.98
CA GLY A 162 2.78 -8.11 -0.29
C GLY A 162 1.55 -9.00 -0.33
N ILE A 163 1.72 -10.28 -0.68
CA ILE A 163 0.62 -11.26 -0.76
C ILE A 163 0.29 -11.75 0.65
N LEU A 164 -0.99 -11.70 1.03
CA LEU A 164 -1.50 -12.28 2.27
C LEU A 164 -1.61 -13.80 2.16
N GLY A 165 -1.22 -14.52 3.21
CA GLY A 165 -1.30 -15.98 3.20
C GLY A 165 -0.96 -16.60 4.54
N PHE A 166 -0.54 -17.86 4.51
CA PHE A 166 -0.17 -18.63 5.70
C PHE A 166 1.30 -18.97 5.69
N MET A 167 1.91 -18.85 6.85
CA MET A 167 3.26 -19.35 7.14
C MET A 167 3.09 -20.48 8.16
N VAL A 168 3.59 -21.67 7.87
CA VAL A 168 3.43 -22.81 8.76
C VAL A 168 4.76 -23.38 9.18
N ASN A 169 4.87 -23.83 10.44
CA ASN A 169 6.00 -24.57 10.93
C ASN A 169 5.79 -26.07 10.62
N LYS A 170 6.52 -26.59 9.64
CA LYS A 170 6.39 -27.99 9.19
C LYS A 170 6.74 -28.98 10.28
N ASP A 171 7.79 -28.72 11.06
CA ASP A 171 8.25 -29.62 12.10
C ASP A 171 7.20 -29.79 13.20
N GLU A 172 6.51 -28.71 13.57
CA GLU A 172 5.43 -28.75 14.55
C GLU A 172 4.17 -29.45 13.99
N LEU A 173 3.80 -29.19 12.74
CA LEU A 173 2.68 -29.91 12.10
C LEU A 173 2.98 -31.42 12.01
N ASP A 174 4.18 -31.80 11.57
CA ASP A 174 4.61 -33.20 11.49
C ASP A 174 4.60 -33.88 12.87
N ARG A 175 5.07 -33.18 13.92
CA ARG A 175 5.06 -33.67 15.30
C ARG A 175 3.64 -33.93 15.81
N MET A 176 2.67 -33.14 15.37
CA MET A 176 1.26 -33.27 15.72
C MET A 176 0.51 -34.24 14.79
N GLY A 177 1.10 -34.62 13.67
CA GLY A 177 0.47 -35.45 12.64
C GLY A 177 -0.62 -34.71 11.86
N LEU A 178 -0.44 -33.39 11.68
CA LEU A 178 -1.36 -32.51 10.99
C LEU A 178 -0.85 -32.18 9.59
N GLU A 179 -1.75 -32.07 8.63
CA GLU A 179 -1.46 -31.53 7.31
C GLU A 179 -1.39 -29.99 7.37
N ALA A 180 -0.64 -29.38 6.45
CA ALA A 180 -0.64 -27.92 6.32
C ALA A 180 -1.97 -27.40 5.73
N PRO A 181 -2.59 -26.33 6.27
CA PRO A 181 -3.81 -25.76 5.71
C PRO A 181 -3.56 -25.22 4.31
N GLN A 182 -4.40 -25.57 3.34
CA GLN A 182 -4.25 -25.13 1.94
C GLN A 182 -5.21 -24.01 1.56
N ASP A 183 -6.20 -23.73 2.41
CA ASP A 183 -7.20 -22.70 2.15
C ASP A 183 -7.74 -22.09 3.44
N TRP A 184 -8.36 -20.93 3.31
CA TRP A 184 -9.03 -20.22 4.41
C TRP A 184 -9.99 -21.13 5.19
N ALA A 185 -10.77 -21.97 4.47
CA ALA A 185 -11.70 -22.91 5.10
C ALA A 185 -11.02 -23.96 5.98
N ASP A 186 -9.76 -24.31 5.70
CA ASP A 186 -9.01 -25.28 6.50
C ASP A 186 -8.68 -24.72 7.88
N LEU A 187 -8.47 -23.41 8.02
CA LEU A 187 -8.19 -22.77 9.29
C LEU A 187 -9.33 -22.89 10.32
N LEU A 188 -10.55 -23.22 9.87
CA LEU A 188 -11.70 -23.41 10.74
C LEU A 188 -11.82 -24.84 11.28
N LYS A 189 -10.96 -25.77 10.84
CA LYS A 189 -11.00 -27.16 11.31
C LYS A 189 -10.58 -27.26 12.77
N PRO A 190 -11.25 -28.12 13.57
CA PRO A 190 -10.97 -28.26 15.00
C PRO A 190 -9.52 -28.67 15.32
N GLU A 191 -8.84 -29.35 14.40
CA GLU A 191 -7.46 -29.77 14.59
C GLU A 191 -6.47 -28.60 14.70
N TYR A 192 -6.84 -27.38 14.28
CA TYR A 192 -6.02 -26.18 14.43
C TYR A 192 -6.38 -25.35 15.66
N GLU A 193 -7.26 -25.84 16.56
CA GLU A 193 -7.62 -25.12 17.80
C GLU A 193 -6.36 -24.74 18.61
N GLY A 194 -6.18 -23.44 18.84
CA GLY A 194 -5.06 -22.89 19.59
C GLY A 194 -3.70 -22.92 18.87
N LEU A 195 -3.66 -23.18 17.55
CA LEU A 195 -2.42 -23.23 16.77
C LEU A 195 -2.21 -22.02 15.87
N ILE A 196 -3.23 -21.18 15.69
CA ILE A 196 -3.21 -20.07 14.76
C ILE A 196 -2.80 -18.78 15.48
N TRP A 197 -1.84 -18.05 14.90
CA TRP A 197 -1.53 -16.69 15.28
C TRP A 197 -1.94 -15.74 14.15
N THR A 198 -2.56 -14.64 14.53
CA THR A 198 -2.86 -13.53 13.62
C THR A 198 -2.55 -12.21 14.33
N SER A 199 -2.69 -11.08 13.64
CA SER A 199 -2.49 -9.78 14.27
C SER A 199 -3.79 -9.18 14.79
N ASN A 200 -3.66 -8.23 15.70
CA ASN A 200 -4.76 -7.58 16.39
C ASN A 200 -5.50 -6.60 15.45
N TYR A 201 -6.79 -6.73 15.36
CA TYR A 201 -7.67 -5.95 14.47
C TYR A 201 -7.65 -4.44 14.75
N ASN A 202 -7.33 -4.02 15.99
CA ASN A 202 -7.26 -2.61 16.35
C ASN A 202 -5.90 -1.97 15.99
N THR A 203 -4.79 -2.75 16.03
CA THR A 203 -3.44 -2.18 15.96
C THR A 203 -2.71 -2.45 14.66
N ALA A 204 -3.05 -3.55 13.96
CA ALA A 204 -2.31 -3.98 12.78
C ALA A 204 -3.10 -3.77 11.48
N GLY A 205 -2.46 -3.14 10.48
CA GLY A 205 -3.03 -3.03 9.14
C GLY A 205 -3.25 -4.38 8.47
N THR A 206 -2.35 -5.35 8.69
CA THR A 206 -2.50 -6.74 8.22
C THR A 206 -3.82 -7.37 8.69
N ALA A 207 -4.20 -7.17 9.94
CA ALA A 207 -5.45 -7.69 10.48
C ALA A 207 -6.67 -7.01 9.85
N LYS A 208 -6.60 -5.71 9.60
CA LYS A 208 -7.66 -4.97 8.87
C LYS A 208 -7.82 -5.52 7.45
N LEU A 209 -6.70 -5.82 6.77
CA LEU A 209 -6.72 -6.47 5.46
C LEU A 209 -7.35 -7.88 5.52
N VAL A 210 -7.09 -8.67 6.58
CA VAL A 210 -7.75 -9.97 6.78
C VAL A 210 -9.27 -9.80 6.88
N ILE A 211 -9.76 -8.83 7.65
CA ILE A 211 -11.19 -8.53 7.77
C ILE A 211 -11.78 -8.23 6.38
N ASN A 212 -11.22 -7.26 5.68
CA ASN A 212 -11.69 -6.86 4.36
C ASN A 212 -11.66 -8.03 3.37
N THR A 213 -10.59 -8.84 3.41
CA THR A 213 -10.46 -10.03 2.56
C THR A 213 -11.60 -11.02 2.80
N MET A 214 -11.93 -11.31 4.06
CA MET A 214 -12.99 -12.26 4.39
C MET A 214 -14.37 -11.73 3.99
N ILE A 215 -14.63 -10.44 4.22
CA ILE A 215 -15.89 -9.80 3.84
C ILE A 215 -16.05 -9.75 2.31
N GLN A 216 -15.02 -9.34 1.58
CA GLN A 216 -15.08 -9.29 0.12
C GLN A 216 -15.18 -10.69 -0.52
N LYS A 217 -14.56 -11.69 0.11
CA LYS A 217 -14.55 -13.07 -0.38
C LYS A 217 -15.87 -13.80 -0.14
N TYR A 218 -16.46 -13.66 1.03
CA TYR A 218 -17.60 -14.45 1.46
C TYR A 218 -18.91 -13.66 1.54
N GLY A 219 -18.85 -12.32 1.41
CA GLY A 219 -19.95 -11.42 1.71
C GLY A 219 -19.89 -10.93 3.16
N HIS A 220 -20.59 -9.83 3.45
CA HIS A 220 -20.50 -9.12 4.73
C HIS A 220 -20.75 -10.02 5.94
N ASP A 221 -21.94 -10.63 6.03
CA ASP A 221 -22.34 -11.41 7.21
C ASP A 221 -21.55 -12.71 7.34
N GLU A 222 -21.31 -13.40 6.23
CA GLU A 222 -20.54 -14.63 6.17
C GLU A 222 -19.04 -14.38 6.44
N GLY A 223 -18.51 -13.23 6.02
CA GLY A 223 -17.13 -12.83 6.30
C GLY A 223 -16.92 -12.56 7.79
N ILE A 224 -17.84 -11.85 8.44
CA ILE A 224 -17.82 -11.64 9.90
C ILE A 224 -17.94 -12.98 10.62
N GLN A 225 -18.89 -13.85 10.20
CA GLN A 225 -19.05 -15.16 10.80
C GLN A 225 -17.80 -16.04 10.66
N TYR A 226 -17.11 -15.98 9.50
CA TYR A 226 -15.84 -16.65 9.30
C TYR A 226 -14.81 -16.22 10.36
N LEU A 227 -14.68 -14.93 10.63
CA LEU A 227 -13.73 -14.39 11.62
C LEU A 227 -14.10 -14.81 13.05
N VAL A 228 -15.39 -14.89 13.38
CA VAL A 228 -15.87 -15.42 14.65
C VAL A 228 -15.57 -16.93 14.80
N ASP A 229 -15.65 -17.69 13.71
CA ASP A 229 -15.31 -19.10 13.72
C ASP A 229 -13.79 -19.32 13.78
N LEU A 230 -13.03 -18.49 13.07
CA LEU A 230 -11.55 -18.50 13.11
C LEU A 230 -11.02 -18.21 14.53
N ASP A 231 -11.63 -17.27 15.25
CA ASP A 231 -11.25 -16.89 16.60
C ASP A 231 -11.15 -18.10 17.56
N LYS A 232 -11.96 -19.14 17.37
CA LYS A 232 -11.92 -20.38 18.17
C LYS A 232 -10.57 -21.10 18.05
N ASN A 233 -9.90 -20.94 16.92
CA ASN A 233 -8.64 -21.59 16.62
C ASN A 233 -7.42 -20.66 16.83
N VAL A 234 -7.66 -19.34 17.05
CA VAL A 234 -6.59 -18.37 17.30
C VAL A 234 -6.08 -18.48 18.73
N HIS A 235 -4.76 -18.61 18.86
CA HIS A 235 -4.06 -18.61 20.13
C HIS A 235 -3.58 -17.21 20.55
N VAL A 236 -3.02 -16.46 19.59
CA VAL A 236 -2.44 -15.14 19.85
C VAL A 236 -2.86 -14.12 18.80
N TYR A 237 -3.24 -12.94 19.28
CA TYR A 237 -3.38 -11.72 18.49
C TYR A 237 -2.17 -10.82 18.74
N THR A 238 -1.23 -10.80 17.81
CA THR A 238 0.01 -10.01 17.96
C THR A 238 -0.25 -8.52 17.70
N LYS A 239 0.46 -7.64 18.39
CA LYS A 239 0.33 -6.19 18.21
C LYS A 239 0.67 -5.73 16.79
N SER A 240 1.70 -6.33 16.19
CA SER A 240 2.18 -6.04 14.83
C SER A 240 1.77 -7.13 13.84
N GLY A 241 1.52 -6.76 12.58
CA GLY A 241 1.26 -7.69 11.48
C GLY A 241 2.38 -8.70 11.22
N SER A 242 3.65 -8.34 11.49
CA SER A 242 4.80 -9.22 11.38
C SER A 242 5.03 -10.14 12.60
N GLY A 243 4.19 -10.05 13.63
CA GLY A 243 4.32 -10.90 14.81
C GLY A 243 4.23 -12.40 14.51
N PRO A 244 3.25 -12.89 13.74
CA PRO A 244 3.17 -14.29 13.39
C PRO A 244 4.40 -14.80 12.64
N SER A 245 4.90 -14.07 11.62
CA SER A 245 6.07 -14.47 10.85
C SER A 245 7.32 -14.64 11.71
N LYS A 246 7.54 -13.73 12.66
CA LYS A 246 8.71 -13.75 13.56
C LYS A 246 8.73 -14.94 14.50
N ASN A 247 7.58 -15.57 14.76
CA ASN A 247 7.46 -16.66 15.73
C ASN A 247 7.18 -18.03 15.08
N VAL A 248 6.93 -18.09 13.76
CA VAL A 248 6.64 -19.37 13.09
C VAL A 248 7.90 -20.24 13.01
N GLY A 249 9.07 -19.68 12.76
CA GLY A 249 10.33 -20.43 12.67
C GLY A 249 10.75 -21.09 13.99
N THR A 250 10.46 -20.44 15.13
CA THR A 250 10.77 -20.97 16.46
C THR A 250 9.81 -22.08 16.91
N GLY A 251 8.64 -22.20 16.25
CA GLY A 251 7.58 -23.13 16.62
C GLY A 251 6.62 -22.61 17.70
N GLU A 252 6.79 -21.38 18.18
CA GLU A 252 5.80 -20.74 19.07
C GLU A 252 4.48 -20.48 18.33
N CYS A 253 4.58 -20.08 17.06
CA CYS A 253 3.47 -19.97 16.14
C CYS A 253 3.51 -21.19 15.19
N VAL A 254 2.47 -22.01 15.18
CA VAL A 254 2.39 -23.17 14.29
C VAL A 254 1.85 -22.78 12.92
N VAL A 255 0.80 -21.97 12.91
CA VAL A 255 0.18 -21.41 11.69
C VAL A 255 0.05 -19.90 11.87
N GLY A 256 0.79 -19.14 11.11
CA GLY A 256 0.76 -17.67 11.10
C GLY A 256 -0.01 -17.13 9.90
N ILE A 257 -0.96 -16.21 10.13
CA ILE A 257 -1.60 -15.43 9.08
C ILE A 257 -0.85 -14.11 8.95
N GLY A 258 -0.34 -13.80 7.75
CA GLY A 258 0.42 -12.57 7.50
C GLY A 258 0.88 -12.46 6.07
N PHE A 259 1.82 -11.56 5.80
CA PHE A 259 2.38 -11.39 4.46
C PHE A 259 3.44 -12.44 4.19
N LEU A 260 3.31 -13.13 3.06
CA LEU A 260 4.24 -14.21 2.68
C LEU A 260 5.69 -13.71 2.46
N PRO A 261 5.94 -12.49 1.96
CA PRO A 261 7.29 -11.94 1.93
C PRO A 261 7.98 -11.88 3.30
N ASP A 262 7.25 -11.63 4.40
CA ASP A 262 7.82 -11.67 5.76
C ASP A 262 8.31 -13.08 6.13
N GLY A 263 7.63 -14.11 5.61
CA GLY A 263 8.06 -15.50 5.76
C GLY A 263 9.35 -15.80 5.00
N ILE A 264 9.55 -15.19 3.81
CA ILE A 264 10.82 -15.29 3.08
C ILE A 264 11.97 -14.76 3.94
N THR A 265 11.78 -13.61 4.59
CA THR A 265 12.75 -13.03 5.54
C THR A 265 13.15 -14.05 6.62
N GLN A 266 12.17 -14.74 7.20
CA GLN A 266 12.47 -15.74 8.24
C GLN A 266 13.25 -16.94 7.69
N ILE A 267 12.95 -17.37 6.46
CA ILE A 267 13.65 -18.51 5.82
C ILE A 267 15.07 -18.12 5.40
N VAL A 268 15.22 -16.98 4.73
CA VAL A 268 16.47 -16.60 4.05
C VAL A 268 17.44 -15.96 5.05
N ASP A 269 16.99 -14.94 5.80
CA ASP A 269 17.87 -14.16 6.64
C ASP A 269 18.06 -14.78 8.02
N ASN A 270 16.99 -15.39 8.58
CA ASN A 270 17.03 -16.01 9.90
C ASN A 270 17.28 -17.52 9.86
N GLY A 271 17.29 -18.13 8.66
CA GLY A 271 17.69 -19.53 8.46
C GLY A 271 16.65 -20.57 8.87
N TYR A 272 15.38 -20.21 9.01
CA TYR A 272 14.29 -21.11 9.38
C TYR A 272 13.79 -21.95 8.21
N GLY A 273 14.54 -23.01 7.83
CA GLY A 273 14.16 -23.91 6.73
C GLY A 273 12.92 -24.78 7.00
N ASN A 274 12.37 -24.73 8.20
CA ASN A 274 11.16 -25.44 8.63
C ASN A 274 9.86 -24.67 8.34
N ILE A 275 9.93 -23.48 7.75
CA ILE A 275 8.77 -22.69 7.34
C ILE A 275 8.32 -23.12 5.93
N GLU A 276 7.01 -23.24 5.74
CA GLU A 276 6.37 -23.35 4.43
C GLU A 276 5.43 -22.15 4.21
N LEU A 277 5.46 -21.57 3.01
CA LEU A 277 4.62 -20.45 2.61
C LEU A 277 3.45 -20.98 1.78
N ILE A 278 2.24 -20.61 2.15
CA ILE A 278 1.01 -21.11 1.53
C ILE A 278 0.14 -19.96 1.04
N ILE A 279 -0.09 -19.93 -0.27
CA ILE A 279 -1.09 -19.06 -0.89
C ILE A 279 -2.42 -19.78 -0.81
N PRO A 280 -3.46 -19.24 -0.17
CA PRO A 280 -4.78 -19.85 -0.09
C PRO A 280 -5.35 -20.19 -1.47
N SER A 281 -5.71 -21.45 -1.69
CA SER A 281 -6.07 -22.00 -3.01
C SER A 281 -7.34 -21.39 -3.61
N SER A 282 -8.26 -20.89 -2.78
CA SER A 282 -9.48 -20.20 -3.22
C SER A 282 -9.29 -18.70 -3.48
N GLY A 283 -8.05 -18.21 -3.41
CA GLY A 283 -7.69 -16.80 -3.60
C GLY A 283 -7.47 -16.05 -2.30
N THR A 284 -6.63 -15.04 -2.39
CA THR A 284 -6.26 -14.16 -1.27
C THR A 284 -6.05 -12.74 -1.79
N SER A 285 -5.99 -11.78 -0.88
CA SER A 285 -5.69 -10.38 -1.17
C SER A 285 -4.20 -10.06 -1.05
N TYR A 286 -3.88 -8.80 -1.25
CA TYR A 286 -2.54 -8.25 -1.10
C TYR A 286 -2.59 -6.87 -0.45
N GLU A 287 -1.52 -6.50 0.23
CA GLU A 287 -1.32 -5.12 0.66
C GLU A 287 -0.67 -4.29 -0.44
N ILE A 288 -0.88 -2.98 -0.37
CA ILE A 288 -0.01 -1.97 -0.97
C ILE A 288 0.65 -1.25 0.21
N GLY A 289 1.97 -1.33 0.31
CA GLY A 289 2.71 -0.53 1.28
C GLY A 289 2.95 0.86 0.71
N ALA A 290 2.72 1.91 1.51
CA ALA A 290 2.69 3.26 0.98
C ALA A 290 3.60 4.24 1.73
N THR A 291 3.75 5.43 1.17
CA THR A 291 4.36 6.59 1.80
C THR A 291 3.48 7.82 1.64
N ALA A 292 3.47 8.70 2.64
CA ALA A 292 2.65 9.92 2.66
C ALA A 292 3.30 11.03 3.48
N ILE A 293 2.88 12.27 3.24
CA ILE A 293 3.24 13.44 4.04
C ILE A 293 2.11 13.72 5.04
N PHE A 294 2.42 13.91 6.32
CA PHE A 294 1.42 14.33 7.28
C PHE A 294 1.04 15.80 7.10
N LYS A 295 -0.24 16.10 7.20
CA LYS A 295 -0.70 17.48 7.20
C LYS A 295 -0.19 18.21 8.45
N GLY A 296 0.48 19.33 8.25
CA GLY A 296 1.12 20.06 9.32
C GLY A 296 2.56 19.62 9.62
N ALA A 297 3.16 18.81 8.77
CA ALA A 297 4.58 18.49 8.78
C ALA A 297 5.43 19.74 8.95
N LYS A 298 6.46 19.68 9.77
CA LYS A 298 7.33 20.84 10.06
C LYS A 298 8.39 21.05 8.99
N HIS A 299 8.85 19.94 8.36
CA HIS A 299 9.91 19.94 7.36
C HIS A 299 9.32 19.55 6.00
N VAL A 300 8.48 20.45 5.45
CA VAL A 300 7.64 20.16 4.27
C VAL A 300 8.47 19.87 3.02
N ASN A 301 9.61 20.57 2.83
CA ASN A 301 10.46 20.32 1.66
C ASN A 301 11.24 19.00 1.82
N ALA A 302 11.71 18.68 3.00
CA ALA A 302 12.32 17.39 3.30
C ALA A 302 11.30 16.25 3.15
N ALA A 303 10.04 16.46 3.56
CA ALA A 303 8.95 15.52 3.38
C ALA A 303 8.63 15.28 1.89
N LYS A 304 8.56 16.32 1.07
CA LYS A 304 8.40 16.19 -0.40
C LYS A 304 9.56 15.45 -1.05
N LEU A 305 10.78 15.80 -0.66
CA LEU A 305 11.99 15.12 -1.15
C LEU A 305 12.01 13.64 -0.74
N TRP A 306 11.49 13.33 0.47
CA TRP A 306 11.30 11.95 0.89
C TRP A 306 10.35 11.17 -0.02
N ILE A 307 9.22 11.76 -0.46
CA ILE A 307 8.31 11.10 -1.39
C ILE A 307 9.01 10.81 -2.72
N GLU A 308 9.73 11.77 -3.29
CA GLU A 308 10.50 11.55 -4.52
C GLU A 308 11.55 10.43 -4.35
N TYR A 309 12.25 10.43 -3.23
CA TYR A 309 13.21 9.38 -2.87
C TYR A 309 12.54 8.02 -2.66
N ALA A 310 11.43 7.96 -1.94
CA ALA A 310 10.70 6.72 -1.67
C ALA A 310 10.16 6.05 -2.95
N LEU A 311 9.95 6.83 -4.01
CA LEU A 311 9.54 6.38 -5.35
C LEU A 311 10.73 6.22 -6.31
N SER A 312 11.93 6.02 -5.78
CA SER A 312 13.14 5.84 -6.58
C SER A 312 13.81 4.49 -6.31
N PRO A 313 14.58 3.95 -7.27
CA PRO A 313 15.38 2.74 -7.07
C PRO A 313 16.36 2.84 -5.90
N GLU A 314 16.88 4.04 -5.61
CA GLU A 314 17.79 4.30 -4.51
C GLU A 314 17.20 3.97 -3.14
N CYS A 315 15.87 4.09 -3.01
CA CYS A 315 15.14 3.69 -1.80
C CYS A 315 14.69 2.24 -1.86
N VAL A 316 13.86 1.90 -2.87
CA VAL A 316 13.13 0.62 -2.83
C VAL A 316 14.01 -0.59 -3.06
N ASN A 317 15.12 -0.46 -3.80
CA ASN A 317 16.07 -1.58 -4.00
C ASN A 317 16.83 -1.94 -2.71
N GLN A 318 16.83 -1.07 -1.68
CA GLN A 318 17.40 -1.42 -0.37
C GLN A 318 16.59 -2.51 0.35
N ALA A 319 15.33 -2.70 -0.01
CA ALA A 319 14.41 -3.59 0.68
C ALA A 319 14.92 -5.04 0.74
N GLN A 320 15.21 -5.64 -0.41
CA GLN A 320 15.58 -7.05 -0.50
C GLN A 320 16.94 -7.39 0.15
N ASP A 321 17.86 -6.44 0.23
CA ASP A 321 19.15 -6.60 0.91
C ASP A 321 19.03 -6.44 2.43
N ASN A 322 17.86 -6.00 2.91
CA ASN A 322 17.59 -5.67 4.31
C ASN A 322 16.27 -6.29 4.82
N GLY A 323 16.02 -7.53 4.42
CA GLY A 323 14.98 -8.36 5.00
C GLY A 323 13.54 -8.04 4.59
N SER A 324 13.34 -7.31 3.51
CA SER A 324 12.01 -6.97 2.98
C SER A 324 11.89 -7.42 1.52
N TYR A 325 11.16 -8.51 1.30
CA TYR A 325 11.06 -9.19 0.00
C TYR A 325 9.72 -8.94 -0.69
N GLN A 326 9.04 -7.84 -0.40
CA GLN A 326 7.82 -7.41 -1.06
C GLN A 326 8.07 -7.06 -2.53
N PHE A 327 7.06 -7.26 -3.38
CA PHE A 327 7.13 -6.87 -4.78
C PHE A 327 7.10 -5.35 -4.91
N LEU A 328 8.04 -4.78 -5.66
CA LEU A 328 8.14 -3.35 -5.87
C LEU A 328 7.15 -2.88 -6.95
N VAL A 329 6.56 -1.71 -6.75
CA VAL A 329 5.48 -1.19 -7.60
C VAL A 329 5.90 -0.06 -8.52
N ILE A 330 7.22 0.13 -8.73
CA ILE A 330 7.80 1.07 -9.68
C ILE A 330 8.57 0.33 -10.80
N ASP A 331 8.53 0.85 -12.02
CA ASP A 331 8.97 0.19 -13.26
C ASP A 331 10.49 0.11 -13.43
N ASN A 332 11.23 0.94 -12.73
CA ASN A 332 12.68 1.03 -12.75
C ASN A 332 13.38 0.39 -11.54
N ALA A 333 12.64 -0.34 -10.70
CA ALA A 333 13.17 -1.06 -9.54
C ALA A 333 13.53 -2.52 -9.86
N GLU A 334 14.43 -3.10 -9.07
CA GLU A 334 14.83 -4.50 -9.15
C GLU A 334 13.91 -5.37 -8.29
N GLN A 335 13.06 -6.18 -8.94
CA GLN A 335 12.14 -7.08 -8.24
C GLN A 335 12.89 -8.17 -7.44
N PRO A 336 12.40 -8.56 -6.25
CA PRO A 336 13.02 -9.61 -5.44
C PRO A 336 12.89 -10.98 -6.14
N ALA A 337 13.95 -11.39 -6.84
CA ALA A 337 13.97 -12.65 -7.60
C ALA A 337 13.68 -13.86 -6.70
N ILE A 338 14.04 -13.81 -5.43
CA ILE A 338 13.83 -14.87 -4.45
C ILE A 338 12.34 -15.18 -4.22
N ALA A 339 11.45 -14.23 -4.37
CA ALA A 339 10.00 -14.43 -4.20
C ALA A 339 9.46 -15.48 -5.18
N ALA A 340 9.94 -15.48 -6.42
CA ALA A 340 9.57 -16.47 -7.43
C ALA A 340 10.06 -17.89 -7.09
N GLU A 341 11.19 -18.04 -6.38
CA GLU A 341 11.69 -19.33 -5.92
C GLU A 341 10.76 -19.98 -4.89
N PHE A 342 10.02 -19.16 -4.13
CA PHE A 342 8.97 -19.60 -3.20
C PHE A 342 7.59 -19.71 -3.85
N GLY A 343 7.49 -19.58 -5.19
CA GLY A 343 6.24 -19.70 -5.93
C GLY A 343 5.28 -18.54 -5.74
N LEU A 344 5.77 -17.39 -5.21
CA LEU A 344 4.96 -16.19 -5.07
C LEU A 344 4.85 -15.47 -6.41
N ASP A 345 3.62 -15.23 -6.85
CA ASP A 345 3.29 -14.47 -8.05
C ASP A 345 2.41 -13.28 -7.64
N PRO A 346 2.87 -12.03 -7.83
CA PRO A 346 2.11 -10.84 -7.46
C PRO A 346 0.79 -10.68 -8.20
N GLU A 347 0.61 -11.40 -9.32
CA GLU A 347 -0.63 -11.37 -10.10
C GLU A 347 -1.62 -12.48 -9.69
N ASN A 348 -1.20 -13.44 -8.87
CA ASN A 348 -2.05 -14.53 -8.38
C ASN A 348 -2.78 -14.13 -7.09
N VAL A 349 -3.59 -13.08 -7.19
CA VAL A 349 -4.39 -12.52 -6.08
C VAL A 349 -5.83 -12.30 -6.54
N MET A 350 -6.78 -12.23 -5.58
CA MET A 350 -8.16 -11.88 -5.89
C MET A 350 -8.27 -10.41 -6.32
N ASP A 351 -9.34 -10.10 -7.03
CA ASP A 351 -9.72 -8.70 -7.30
C ASP A 351 -10.19 -8.06 -5.99
N TYR A 352 -9.27 -7.34 -5.33
CA TYR A 352 -9.52 -6.69 -4.05
C TYR A 352 -10.03 -5.28 -4.25
N ASP A 353 -11.20 -4.99 -3.70
CA ASP A 353 -11.84 -3.68 -3.79
C ASP A 353 -11.26 -2.72 -2.74
N PHE A 354 -10.25 -1.96 -3.15
CA PHE A 354 -9.62 -0.93 -2.31
C PHE A 354 -10.56 0.23 -1.98
N GLU A 355 -11.57 0.50 -2.84
CA GLU A 355 -12.52 1.58 -2.57
C GLU A 355 -13.54 1.17 -1.51
N ASP A 356 -14.02 -0.08 -1.53
CA ASP A 356 -14.82 -0.64 -0.44
C ASP A 356 -14.05 -0.62 0.88
N ALA A 357 -12.80 -1.09 0.87
CA ALA A 357 -11.93 -1.06 2.05
C ALA A 357 -11.74 0.36 2.60
N LYS A 358 -11.46 1.34 1.73
CA LYS A 358 -11.32 2.75 2.09
C LYS A 358 -12.56 3.30 2.81
N GLN A 359 -13.74 2.94 2.35
CA GLN A 359 -15.00 3.44 2.90
C GLN A 359 -15.44 2.74 4.18
N ASN A 360 -15.14 1.45 4.31
CA ASN A 360 -15.83 0.58 5.27
C ASN A 360 -14.93 -0.08 6.32
N THR A 361 -13.60 -0.08 6.18
CA THR A 361 -12.70 -0.81 7.10
C THR A 361 -12.95 -0.46 8.57
N THR A 362 -13.13 0.81 8.91
CA THR A 362 -13.39 1.22 10.31
C THR A 362 -14.67 0.57 10.84
N THR A 363 -15.75 0.60 10.06
CA THR A 363 -17.02 -0.04 10.42
C THR A 363 -16.86 -1.55 10.55
N TYR A 364 -16.18 -2.19 9.61
CA TYR A 364 -15.95 -3.62 9.63
C TYR A 364 -15.14 -4.07 10.86
N VAL A 365 -14.13 -3.31 11.24
CA VAL A 365 -13.35 -3.56 12.48
C VAL A 365 -14.26 -3.49 13.70
N GLU A 366 -15.10 -2.46 13.82
CA GLU A 366 -16.04 -2.30 14.94
C GLU A 366 -17.03 -3.46 15.00
N GLU A 367 -17.60 -3.89 13.88
CA GLU A 367 -18.55 -4.98 13.79
C GLU A 367 -17.92 -6.33 14.19
N VAL A 368 -16.70 -6.61 13.68
CA VAL A 368 -15.96 -7.83 14.04
C VAL A 368 -15.59 -7.81 15.52
N MET A 369 -15.07 -6.70 16.06
CA MET A 369 -14.74 -6.59 17.47
C MET A 369 -15.98 -6.77 18.37
N ASN A 370 -17.12 -6.21 17.98
CA ASN A 370 -18.39 -6.42 18.69
C ASN A 370 -18.85 -7.88 18.64
N ALA A 371 -18.73 -8.55 17.48
CA ALA A 371 -19.08 -9.97 17.32
C ALA A 371 -18.17 -10.89 18.15
N LEU A 372 -16.91 -10.50 18.34
CA LEU A 372 -15.93 -11.22 19.17
C LEU A 372 -16.05 -10.90 20.67
N GLY A 373 -17.03 -10.09 21.09
CA GLY A 373 -17.32 -9.81 22.49
C GLY A 373 -16.65 -8.58 23.09
N GLY A 374 -16.16 -7.67 22.26
CA GLY A 374 -15.65 -6.31 22.53
C GLY A 374 -15.05 -6.06 23.92
N GLY A 375 -13.74 -6.06 24.06
CA GLY A 375 -13.04 -5.80 25.34
C GLY A 375 -12.52 -7.04 26.07
N ASP A 376 -12.36 -8.14 25.37
CA ASP A 376 -11.62 -9.30 25.87
C ASP A 376 -10.11 -8.97 25.94
N ASN A 377 -9.46 -9.29 27.03
CA ASN A 377 -8.02 -9.05 27.29
C ASN A 377 -7.10 -9.65 26.21
N ARG A 378 -7.58 -10.55 25.35
CA ARG A 378 -6.85 -11.11 24.20
C ARG A 378 -6.42 -10.05 23.18
N PHE A 379 -7.13 -8.92 23.13
CA PHE A 379 -6.84 -7.77 22.26
C PHE A 379 -6.10 -6.64 22.98
N GLU A 380 -5.88 -6.75 24.30
CA GLU A 380 -5.01 -5.86 25.06
C GLU A 380 -3.56 -6.31 24.82
N THR A 381 -2.83 -5.54 24.04
CA THR A 381 -1.38 -5.79 23.83
C THR A 381 -0.59 -5.19 24.97
N GLU A 382 0.18 -6.03 25.68
CA GLU A 382 1.19 -5.58 26.64
C GLU A 382 2.28 -4.72 25.99
#